data_0fa140fafdc2d52bc2e1e15bbdc81efc
#
_entry.id   0fa140fafdc2d52bc2e1e15bbdc81efc
#
_cell.length_a   1.000
_cell.length_b   1.000
_cell.length_c   1.000
_cell.angle_alpha   90.00
_cell.angle_beta   90.00
_cell.angle_gamma   90.00
#
_symmetry.space_group_name_H-M   'P 1'
#
loop_
_entity.id
_entity.type
_entity.pdbx_description
1 polymer ?
#
loop_
_entity_poly.entity_id
_entity_poly.type
_entity_poly.pdbx_seq_one_letter_code
_entity_poly.pdbx_strand_id
1 'polypeptide(L)'
;MGPRHDPVLLRETLGFLLGGPGLYLDATLGDGGHAEAVLDAEPGARLLGSDRDPVSLAFARQRLARFGDRVMTTHGTFRDLRAAHAALAGGEPFAGALFDYGLSSRQI
;
A
#
# COMPACT_ATOMS: atom_id res chain seq x y z
N MET A 1 12.98 9.93 15.59
CA MET A 1 12.52 9.74 15.32
C MET A 1 11.77 10.25 14.76
N GLY A 2 11.71 10.56 14.61
CA GLY A 2 11.08 11.02 13.90
C GLY A 2 10.02 10.62 13.77
N PRO A 3 9.50 11.11 13.49
CA PRO A 3 8.32 10.86 13.62
C PRO A 3 7.89 9.93 12.93
N ARG A 4 8.25 9.41 12.71
CA ARG A 4 7.82 8.64 12.22
C ARG A 4 7.04 7.90 12.63
N HIS A 5 6.80 6.98 12.19
CA HIS A 5 5.76 6.06 12.52
C HIS A 5 6.16 5.25 13.74
N ASP A 6 5.46 5.47 14.80
CA ASP A 6 5.56 4.60 15.96
C ASP A 6 4.97 3.26 15.52
N PRO A 7 5.73 2.17 15.54
CA PRO A 7 5.22 0.89 15.06
C PRO A 7 3.98 0.38 15.79
N VAL A 8 3.88 0.64 17.07
CA VAL A 8 2.71 0.20 17.84
C VAL A 8 1.47 0.95 17.41
N LEU A 9 1.59 2.26 17.31
CA LEU A 9 0.48 3.09 16.90
C LEU A 9 0.04 2.78 15.48
N LEU A 10 0.99 2.58 14.59
CA LEU A 10 0.66 2.25 13.21
C LEU A 10 -0.08 0.93 13.15
N ARG A 11 0.37 -0.06 13.90
CA ARG A 11 -0.27 -1.36 13.90
C ARG A 11 -1.71 -1.28 14.38
N GLU A 12 -1.97 -0.51 15.43
CA GLU A 12 -3.32 -0.34 15.94
C GLU A 12 -4.20 0.34 14.90
N THR A 13 -3.67 1.36 14.25
CA THR A 13 -4.42 2.09 13.23
C THR A 13 -4.77 1.18 12.06
N LEU A 14 -3.81 0.39 11.61
CA LEU A 14 -4.05 -0.52 10.51
C LEU A 14 -5.04 -1.62 10.88
N GLY A 15 -4.96 -2.13 12.12
CA GLY A 15 -5.91 -3.11 12.57
C GLY A 15 -7.34 -2.62 12.50
N PHE A 16 -7.51 -1.32 12.65
CA PHE A 16 -8.81 -0.70 12.57
C PHE A 16 -9.27 -0.53 11.11
N LEU A 17 -8.34 -0.36 10.19
CA LEU A 17 -8.63 -0.12 8.79
C LEU A 17 -8.70 -1.39 7.96
N LEU A 18 -8.05 -2.45 8.42
CA LEU A 18 -7.97 -3.66 7.63
C LEU A 18 -9.29 -4.42 7.63
N GLY A 19 -9.71 -4.82 6.46
CA GLY A 19 -10.92 -5.61 6.28
C GLY A 19 -10.66 -7.09 6.15
N GLY A 20 -9.50 -7.57 6.61
CA GLY A 20 -9.13 -8.97 6.51
C GLY A 20 -8.38 -9.27 5.22
N PRO A 21 -8.36 -10.55 4.80
CA PRO A 21 -7.65 -10.92 3.58
C PRO A 21 -8.30 -10.31 2.35
N GLY A 22 -7.52 -10.13 1.31
CA GLY A 22 -8.00 -9.61 0.05
C GLY A 22 -7.06 -8.60 -0.56
N LEU A 23 -7.53 -7.94 -1.59
CA LEU A 23 -6.72 -7.00 -2.36
C LEU A 23 -6.88 -5.59 -1.80
N TYR A 24 -5.75 -4.96 -1.50
CA TYR A 24 -5.72 -3.60 -1.00
C TYR A 24 -5.11 -2.66 -2.03
N LEU A 25 -5.60 -1.43 -2.05
CA LEU A 25 -5.14 -0.40 -2.96
C LEU A 25 -4.30 0.61 -2.19
N ASP A 26 -3.17 1.01 -2.77
CA ASP A 26 -2.38 2.11 -2.23
C ASP A 26 -2.00 3.03 -3.38
N ALA A 27 -2.73 4.13 -3.52
CA ALA A 27 -2.55 5.04 -4.64
C ALA A 27 -1.35 5.96 -4.48
N THR A 28 -0.79 6.03 -3.28
CA THR A 28 0.38 6.84 -3.00
C THR A 28 1.38 5.99 -2.23
N LEU A 29 1.97 5.06 -2.95
CA LEU A 29 2.81 4.03 -2.34
C LEU A 29 4.01 4.60 -1.58
N GLY A 30 4.58 5.70 -2.08
CA GLY A 30 5.73 6.32 -1.45
C GLY A 30 6.88 5.35 -1.37
N ASP A 31 7.49 5.23 -0.19
CA ASP A 31 8.59 4.30 0.01
C ASP A 31 8.12 2.90 0.38
N GLY A 32 6.81 2.69 0.46
CA GLY A 32 6.25 1.38 0.74
C GLY A 32 6.05 1.04 2.21
N GLY A 33 6.29 2.00 3.10
CA GLY A 33 6.22 1.72 4.53
C GLY A 33 4.85 1.29 5.03
N HIS A 34 3.81 1.99 4.62
CA HIS A 34 2.45 1.61 5.02
C HIS A 34 2.05 0.29 4.40
N ALA A 35 2.39 0.10 3.13
CA ALA A 35 2.09 -1.15 2.44
C ALA A 35 2.77 -2.33 3.13
N GLU A 36 4.01 -2.15 3.51
CA GLU A 36 4.75 -3.19 4.23
C GLU A 36 4.04 -3.57 5.53
N ALA A 37 3.58 -2.56 6.27
CA ALA A 37 2.90 -2.81 7.53
C ALA A 37 1.61 -3.60 7.33
N VAL A 38 0.85 -3.29 6.29
CA VAL A 38 -0.37 -4.01 5.97
C VAL A 38 -0.07 -5.46 5.63
N LEU A 39 0.92 -5.67 4.77
CA LEU A 39 1.25 -7.03 4.32
C LEU A 39 1.80 -7.88 5.45
N ASP A 40 2.51 -7.27 6.40
CA ASP A 40 2.98 -7.98 7.59
C ASP A 40 1.84 -8.29 8.54
N ALA A 41 0.89 -7.37 8.68
CA ALA A 41 -0.19 -7.53 9.64
C ALA A 41 -1.25 -8.52 9.18
N GLU A 42 -1.43 -8.66 7.86
CA GLU A 42 -2.47 -9.52 7.33
C GLU A 42 -1.88 -10.46 6.28
N PRO A 43 -1.59 -11.71 6.64
CA PRO A 43 -0.95 -12.64 5.71
C PRO A 43 -1.76 -12.90 4.44
N GLY A 44 -3.06 -12.76 4.50
CA GLY A 44 -3.92 -12.95 3.33
C GLY A 44 -4.09 -11.72 2.48
N ALA A 45 -3.41 -10.63 2.80
CA ALA A 45 -3.54 -9.41 2.03
C ALA A 45 -2.64 -9.43 0.80
N ARG A 46 -3.17 -8.87 -0.28
CA ARG A 46 -2.41 -8.58 -1.49
C ARG A 46 -2.55 -7.10 -1.77
N LEU A 47 -1.62 -6.54 -2.52
CA LEU A 47 -1.57 -5.11 -2.72
C LEU A 47 -1.42 -4.74 -4.18
N LEU A 48 -2.18 -3.76 -4.61
CA LEU A 48 -1.93 -3.06 -5.85
C LEU A 48 -1.57 -1.62 -5.48
N GLY A 49 -0.33 -1.25 -5.75
CA GLY A 49 0.19 0.05 -5.37
C GLY A 49 0.67 0.85 -6.54
N SER A 50 0.63 2.16 -6.41
CA SER A 50 1.10 3.04 -7.46
C SER A 50 1.77 4.27 -6.87
N ASP A 51 2.63 4.89 -7.66
CA ASP A 51 3.21 6.17 -7.31
C ASP A 51 3.61 6.89 -8.59
N ARG A 52 3.50 8.20 -8.56
CA ARG A 52 3.87 9.03 -9.71
C ARG A 52 5.36 9.29 -9.75
N ASP A 53 6.03 9.16 -8.61
CA ASP A 53 7.45 9.40 -8.50
C ASP A 53 8.21 8.10 -8.76
N PRO A 54 8.98 8.00 -9.86
CA PRO A 54 9.68 6.76 -10.15
C PRO A 54 10.75 6.41 -9.13
N VAL A 55 11.31 7.39 -8.44
CA VAL A 55 12.31 7.13 -7.41
C VAL A 55 11.66 6.48 -6.20
N SER A 56 10.55 7.04 -5.73
CA SER A 56 9.80 6.45 -4.63
C SER A 56 9.34 5.04 -4.97
N LEU A 57 8.85 4.86 -6.19
CA LEU A 57 8.38 3.54 -6.62
C LEU A 57 9.50 2.51 -6.60
N ALA A 58 10.71 2.91 -7.01
CA ALA A 58 11.86 2.01 -6.99
C ALA A 58 12.17 1.57 -5.56
N PHE A 59 12.15 2.49 -4.61
CA PHE A 59 12.36 2.15 -3.20
C PHE A 59 11.27 1.22 -2.68
N ALA A 60 10.03 1.52 -3.03
CA ALA A 60 8.91 0.68 -2.59
C ALA A 60 9.06 -0.73 -3.13
N ARG A 61 9.43 -0.87 -4.39
CA ARG A 61 9.62 -2.18 -4.99
C ARG A 61 10.68 -2.99 -4.27
N GLN A 62 11.78 -2.33 -3.88
CA GLN A 62 12.81 -3.00 -3.11
C GLN A 62 12.31 -3.43 -1.74
N ARG A 63 11.64 -2.52 -1.06
CA ARG A 63 11.13 -2.81 0.29
C ARG A 63 10.12 -3.95 0.28
N LEU A 64 9.29 -4.00 -0.75
CA LEU A 64 8.19 -4.95 -0.82
C LEU A 64 8.53 -6.24 -1.56
N ALA A 65 9.77 -6.37 -2.03
CA ALA A 65 10.17 -7.52 -2.83
C ALA A 65 9.98 -8.84 -2.10
N ARG A 66 10.14 -8.86 -0.79
CA ARG A 66 10.01 -10.10 -0.01
C ARG A 66 8.60 -10.67 0.00
N PHE A 67 7.62 -9.88 -0.39
CA PHE A 67 6.24 -10.35 -0.43
C PHE A 67 5.87 -11.02 -1.76
N GLY A 68 6.75 -10.94 -2.75
CA GLY A 68 6.56 -11.66 -4.00
C GLY A 68 5.26 -11.33 -4.70
N ASP A 69 4.50 -12.37 -5.04
CA ASP A 69 3.27 -12.21 -5.82
C ASP A 69 2.15 -11.50 -5.11
N ARG A 70 2.31 -11.24 -3.83
CA ARG A 70 1.31 -10.49 -3.09
C ARG A 70 1.31 -8.99 -3.43
N VAL A 71 2.31 -8.54 -4.17
CA VAL A 71 2.46 -7.12 -4.49
C VAL A 71 2.48 -6.91 -5.98
N MET A 72 1.59 -6.02 -6.44
CA MET A 72 1.58 -5.56 -7.82
C MET A 72 1.76 -4.06 -7.79
N THR A 73 2.59 -3.53 -8.67
CA THR A 73 2.84 -2.10 -8.70
C THR A 73 2.70 -1.54 -10.10
N THR A 74 2.35 -0.26 -10.16
CA THR A 74 2.31 0.46 -11.42
C THR A 74 2.83 1.88 -11.19
N HIS A 75 3.46 2.44 -12.20
CA HIS A 75 3.95 3.80 -12.15
C HIS A 75 2.94 4.71 -12.82
N GLY A 76 2.60 5.80 -12.18
CA GLY A 76 1.77 6.79 -12.83
C GLY A 76 0.66 7.34 -11.98
N THR A 77 -0.38 7.77 -12.66
CA THR A 77 -1.49 8.48 -12.07
C THR A 77 -2.60 7.51 -11.65
N PHE A 78 -3.66 8.08 -11.12
CA PHE A 78 -4.84 7.30 -10.76
C PHE A 78 -5.44 6.59 -11.99
N ARG A 79 -5.37 7.23 -13.16
CA ARG A 79 -5.86 6.60 -14.39
C ARG A 79 -5.07 5.34 -14.71
N ASP A 80 -3.74 5.43 -14.56
CA ASP A 80 -2.89 4.27 -14.80
C ASP A 80 -3.18 3.16 -13.81
N LEU A 81 -3.50 3.54 -12.58
CA LEU A 81 -3.86 2.58 -11.56
C LEU A 81 -5.13 1.82 -11.92
N ARG A 82 -6.12 2.50 -12.48
CA ARG A 82 -7.35 1.82 -12.90
C ARG A 82 -7.07 0.80 -13.99
N ALA A 83 -6.23 1.18 -14.96
CA ALA A 83 -5.87 0.25 -16.03
C ALA A 83 -5.12 -0.95 -15.48
N ALA A 84 -4.22 -0.71 -14.52
CA ALA A 84 -3.46 -1.79 -13.89
C ALA A 84 -4.37 -2.71 -13.09
N HIS A 85 -5.37 -2.15 -12.42
CA HIS A 85 -6.32 -2.96 -11.66
C HIS A 85 -7.00 -3.99 -12.56
N ALA A 86 -7.46 -3.55 -13.74
CA ALA A 86 -8.09 -4.47 -14.66
C ALA A 86 -7.09 -5.48 -15.21
N ALA A 87 -5.89 -5.02 -15.56
CA ALA A 87 -4.91 -5.87 -16.24
C ALA A 87 -4.20 -6.83 -15.30
N LEU A 88 -3.85 -6.37 -14.10
CA LEU A 88 -3.02 -7.16 -13.19
C LEU A 88 -3.83 -7.94 -12.18
N ALA A 89 -4.96 -7.41 -11.76
CA ALA A 89 -5.77 -8.03 -10.72
C ALA A 89 -7.13 -8.49 -11.24
N GLY A 90 -7.38 -8.39 -12.55
CA GLY A 90 -8.63 -8.85 -13.13
C GLY A 90 -9.85 -8.10 -12.64
N GLY A 91 -9.68 -6.90 -12.10
CA GLY A 91 -10.80 -6.13 -11.60
C GLY A 91 -11.34 -6.63 -10.27
N GLU A 92 -10.59 -7.44 -9.55
CA GLU A 92 -11.00 -7.96 -8.25
C GLU A 92 -11.40 -6.80 -7.33
N PRO A 93 -12.53 -6.90 -6.60
CA PRO A 93 -12.91 -5.85 -5.67
C PRO A 93 -11.86 -5.64 -4.59
N PHE A 94 -11.67 -4.40 -4.16
CA PHE A 94 -10.73 -4.10 -3.10
C PHE A 94 -11.34 -4.38 -1.74
N ALA A 95 -10.55 -4.99 -0.86
CA ALA A 95 -10.93 -5.17 0.52
C ALA A 95 -10.73 -3.88 1.32
N GLY A 96 -9.83 -3.02 0.86
CA GLY A 96 -9.59 -1.75 1.52
C GLY A 96 -8.65 -0.89 0.71
N ALA A 97 -8.43 0.31 1.19
CA ALA A 97 -7.55 1.26 0.53
C ALA A 97 -6.71 1.99 1.56
N LEU A 98 -5.48 2.30 1.17
CA LEU A 98 -4.54 3.01 2.01
C LEU A 98 -4.26 4.37 1.41
N PHE A 99 -4.22 5.37 2.25
CA PHE A 99 -3.87 6.71 1.82
C PHE A 99 -2.81 7.24 2.77
N ASP A 100 -1.67 7.58 2.20
CA ASP A 100 -0.56 8.03 2.99
C ASP A 100 -0.93 9.14 3.95
N TYR A 101 -1.61 10.15 3.42
CA TYR A 101 -1.95 11.29 4.25
C TYR A 101 -2.91 10.93 5.37
N GLY A 102 -3.66 9.88 5.22
CA GLY A 102 -4.62 9.47 6.22
C GLY A 102 -3.97 8.97 7.49
N LEU A 103 -2.73 8.47 7.38
CA LEU A 103 -1.97 8.02 8.53
C LEU A 103 -0.90 9.00 8.94
N SER A 104 -0.84 10.12 8.27
CA SER A 104 0.16 11.13 8.53
C SER A 104 -0.31 12.06 9.63
N SER A 105 0.56 12.35 10.57
CA SER A 105 0.23 13.28 11.63
C SER A 105 -0.10 14.66 11.12
N ARG A 106 0.38 14.97 9.95
CA ARG A 106 0.16 16.27 9.38
C ARG A 106 -1.30 16.54 9.10
N GLN A 107 -2.04 15.54 8.80
CA GLN A 107 -3.43 15.68 8.45
C GLN A 107 -4.33 15.76 9.65
N ILE A 108 -3.82 15.40 10.74
CA ILE A 108 -4.61 15.29 11.92
C ILE A 108 -4.30 16.42 12.86
#